data_cd88f4dff7b99798fd63fe6b63f0baf7
#
_entry.id   cd88f4dff7b99798fd63fe6b63f0baf7
#
_cell.length_a   1.000
_cell.length_b   1.000
_cell.length_c   1.000
_cell.angle_alpha   90.00
_cell.angle_beta   90.00
_cell.angle_gamma   90.00
#
_symmetry.space_group_name_H-M   'P 1'
#
loop_
_entity.id
_entity.type
_entity.pdbx_description
1 polymer ?
#
loop_
_entity_poly.entity_id
_entity_poly.type
_entity_poly.pdbx_seq_one_letter_code
_entity_poly.pdbx_strand_id
1 'polypeptide(L)'
;MKKFLYLLLLAPVVLLASCIKEDYSDCERCTLTFSYTGDVTWDIFPEQITRVSLYVFNSEDRLVQTKLIEQNELKAFQGTKLNLEPGDYRIIGIGNSFNKTEVTNLSSTSMSEIQFHHPKADEGGKVEGNDSLYLGQKMITIPSDYWYEDDVPFRSSHLKVSYTVKDYVNPVAAESSTRADGFLELRVKNLLPQTDFTNKANGQKMTYDPVLTLKPEKGEHYGYFNIMRHAKDSDVEFELVDKATGEVVHTLLLADFLNQFPQIDVSKQEVLIPIIVEFKNIGVTVTIPDWMIHNVTPDYGKN
;
A
#
# COMPACT_ATOMS: atom_id res chain seq x y z
N MET A 1 -17.70 67.85 -42.47
CA MET A 1 -17.55 67.59 -41.02
C MET A 1 -18.41 66.42 -40.49
N LYS A 2 -19.68 66.25 -40.97
CA LYS A 2 -20.54 65.14 -40.49
C LYS A 2 -20.00 63.70 -40.82
N LYS A 3 -19.32 63.51 -41.96
CA LYS A 3 -18.77 62.21 -42.38
C LYS A 3 -17.54 61.80 -41.56
N PHE A 4 -16.76 62.74 -41.03
CA PHE A 4 -15.60 62.49 -40.19
C PHE A 4 -15.99 62.09 -38.75
N LEU A 5 -17.15 62.55 -38.29
CA LEU A 5 -17.71 62.28 -36.98
C LEU A 5 -18.19 60.84 -36.88
N TYR A 6 -18.74 60.27 -37.97
CA TYR A 6 -19.16 58.86 -38.03
C TYR A 6 -17.97 57.89 -38.05
N LEU A 7 -16.81 58.28 -38.65
CA LEU A 7 -15.62 57.49 -38.68
C LEU A 7 -14.96 57.41 -37.30
N LEU A 8 -15.06 58.51 -36.51
CA LEU A 8 -14.52 58.56 -35.16
C LEU A 8 -15.36 57.80 -34.14
N LEU A 9 -16.67 57.60 -34.39
CA LEU A 9 -17.58 56.83 -33.52
C LEU A 9 -17.53 55.32 -33.79
N LEU A 10 -17.06 54.89 -34.99
CA LEU A 10 -16.93 53.47 -35.32
C LEU A 10 -15.58 52.87 -34.80
N ALA A 11 -14.56 53.68 -34.59
CA ALA A 11 -13.25 53.24 -34.15
C ALA A 11 -13.24 52.56 -32.75
N PRO A 12 -13.97 53.05 -31.72
CA PRO A 12 -14.00 52.40 -30.42
C PRO A 12 -14.79 51.06 -30.39
N VAL A 13 -15.75 50.86 -31.33
CA VAL A 13 -16.55 49.63 -31.38
C VAL A 13 -15.73 48.45 -31.91
N VAL A 14 -14.77 48.69 -32.80
CA VAL A 14 -13.88 47.64 -33.34
C VAL A 14 -12.83 47.21 -32.30
N LEU A 15 -12.45 48.10 -31.38
CA LEU A 15 -11.49 47.77 -30.32
C LEU A 15 -12.09 46.95 -29.17
N LEU A 16 -13.44 46.90 -29.07
CA LEU A 16 -14.13 46.05 -28.07
C LEU A 16 -14.38 44.62 -28.56
N ALA A 17 -14.11 44.32 -29.83
CA ALA A 17 -14.18 42.97 -30.39
C ALA A 17 -12.86 42.19 -30.30
N SER A 18 -11.89 42.65 -29.48
CA SER A 18 -10.79 41.82 -29.06
C SER A 18 -11.39 40.73 -28.18
N CYS A 19 -11.65 39.58 -28.75
CA CYS A 19 -11.87 38.35 -27.98
C CYS A 19 -10.68 38.22 -27.06
N ILE A 20 -10.86 38.49 -25.78
CA ILE A 20 -9.97 38.02 -24.73
C ILE A 20 -10.13 36.51 -24.83
N LYS A 21 -9.22 35.86 -25.55
CA LYS A 21 -9.02 34.44 -25.45
C LYS A 21 -8.46 34.28 -24.06
N GLU A 22 -9.31 33.96 -23.09
CA GLU A 22 -8.86 33.56 -21.77
C GLU A 22 -7.93 32.36 -22.01
N ASP A 23 -6.66 32.57 -21.73
CA ASP A 23 -5.67 31.51 -21.78
C ASP A 23 -5.85 30.66 -20.51
N TYR A 24 -6.60 29.60 -20.65
CA TYR A 24 -6.83 28.62 -19.58
C TYR A 24 -5.69 27.60 -19.46
N SER A 25 -4.55 27.79 -20.14
CA SER A 25 -3.44 26.86 -20.16
C SER A 25 -2.86 26.58 -18.76
N ASP A 26 -3.01 27.54 -17.82
CA ASP A 26 -2.56 27.40 -16.43
C ASP A 26 -3.67 26.95 -15.46
N CYS A 27 -4.89 26.70 -15.96
CA CYS A 27 -5.98 26.27 -15.10
C CYS A 27 -5.93 24.76 -14.83
N GLU A 28 -5.93 24.37 -13.57
CA GLU A 28 -6.07 22.98 -13.12
C GLU A 28 -7.45 22.45 -13.48
N ARG A 29 -7.60 21.84 -14.66
CA ARG A 29 -8.89 21.42 -15.22
C ARG A 29 -9.38 20.07 -14.72
N CYS A 30 -8.51 19.26 -14.12
CA CYS A 30 -8.83 17.94 -13.64
C CYS A 30 -8.72 17.90 -12.11
N THR A 31 -9.83 17.63 -11.44
CA THR A 31 -9.88 17.39 -10.00
C THR A 31 -10.13 15.91 -9.76
N LEU A 32 -9.22 15.26 -9.05
CA LEU A 32 -9.35 13.85 -8.65
C LEU A 32 -9.49 13.79 -7.14
N THR A 33 -10.58 13.21 -6.65
CA THR A 33 -10.72 12.79 -5.27
C THR A 33 -10.18 11.38 -5.08
N PHE A 34 -9.83 11.02 -3.86
CA PHE A 34 -9.35 9.68 -3.51
C PHE A 34 -10.30 9.07 -2.50
N SER A 35 -10.62 7.79 -2.66
CA SER A 35 -11.47 7.06 -1.73
C SER A 35 -10.89 5.69 -1.41
N TYR A 36 -11.16 5.22 -0.20
CA TYR A 36 -10.84 3.86 0.22
C TYR A 36 -11.84 3.40 1.28
N THR A 37 -12.66 2.43 0.94
CA THR A 37 -13.65 1.87 1.87
C THR A 37 -13.16 0.61 2.59
N GLY A 38 -12.06 0.01 2.10
CA GLY A 38 -11.62 -1.28 2.64
C GLY A 38 -12.74 -2.32 2.57
N ASP A 39 -13.11 -2.84 3.75
CA ASP A 39 -14.21 -3.82 3.91
C ASP A 39 -15.44 -3.22 4.58
N VAL A 40 -15.54 -1.87 4.68
CA VAL A 40 -16.65 -1.15 5.29
C VAL A 40 -17.43 -0.34 4.24
N THR A 41 -18.54 0.30 4.64
CA THR A 41 -19.41 1.04 3.74
C THR A 41 -19.14 2.56 3.69
N TRP A 42 -18.24 3.05 4.52
CA TRP A 42 -17.82 4.46 4.56
C TRP A 42 -16.35 4.60 4.14
N ASP A 43 -15.98 5.80 3.75
CA ASP A 43 -14.60 6.09 3.35
C ASP A 43 -13.68 6.14 4.58
N ILE A 44 -12.64 5.30 4.55
CA ILE A 44 -11.58 5.21 5.57
C ILE A 44 -10.21 5.61 5.00
N PHE A 45 -10.18 6.29 3.86
CA PHE A 45 -8.95 6.75 3.25
C PHE A 45 -8.06 7.57 4.21
N PRO A 46 -8.60 8.57 4.95
CA PRO A 46 -7.78 9.41 5.82
C PRO A 46 -7.10 8.67 6.98
N GLU A 47 -7.69 7.55 7.41
CA GLU A 47 -7.18 6.71 8.50
C GLU A 47 -6.07 5.76 8.02
N GLN A 48 -6.10 5.39 6.74
CA GLN A 48 -5.23 4.36 6.19
C GLN A 48 -4.13 4.91 5.30
N ILE A 49 -4.39 6.00 4.56
CA ILE A 49 -3.48 6.50 3.52
C ILE A 49 -3.07 7.94 3.85
N THR A 50 -1.78 8.12 4.07
CA THR A 50 -1.22 9.43 4.48
C THR A 50 -0.32 10.06 3.42
N ARG A 51 -0.05 9.35 2.32
CA ARG A 51 0.78 9.81 1.22
C ARG A 51 0.34 9.12 -0.07
N VAL A 52 0.35 9.83 -1.20
CA VAL A 52 0.07 9.26 -2.51
C VAL A 52 1.14 9.67 -3.51
N SER A 53 1.80 8.69 -4.11
CA SER A 53 2.62 8.87 -5.31
C SER A 53 1.74 8.65 -6.53
N LEU A 54 1.46 9.70 -7.28
CA LEU A 54 0.57 9.68 -8.44
C LEU A 54 1.39 9.64 -9.73
N TYR A 55 0.97 8.78 -10.64
CA TYR A 55 1.53 8.60 -11.98
C TYR A 55 0.41 8.75 -13.01
N VAL A 56 0.60 9.61 -13.99
CA VAL A 56 -0.34 9.87 -15.08
C VAL A 56 0.27 9.38 -16.38
N PHE A 57 -0.42 8.46 -17.03
CA PHE A 57 -0.02 7.91 -18.33
C PHE A 57 -1.03 8.34 -19.38
N ASN A 58 -0.56 8.65 -20.59
CA ASN A 58 -1.43 8.96 -21.73
C ASN A 58 -2.00 7.70 -22.39
N SER A 59 -2.78 7.86 -23.46
CA SER A 59 -3.40 6.76 -24.21
C SER A 59 -2.40 5.78 -24.87
N GLU A 60 -1.11 6.16 -24.95
CA GLU A 60 -0.02 5.31 -25.46
C GLU A 60 0.75 4.62 -24.32
N ASP A 61 0.20 4.61 -23.09
CA ASP A 61 0.83 4.12 -21.85
C ASP A 61 2.19 4.79 -21.54
N ARG A 62 2.41 6.02 -22.03
CA ARG A 62 3.60 6.81 -21.68
C ARG A 62 3.34 7.67 -20.45
N LEU A 63 4.28 7.66 -19.51
CA LEU A 63 4.25 8.54 -18.35
C LEU A 63 4.38 10.00 -18.79
N VAL A 64 3.38 10.82 -18.47
CA VAL A 64 3.35 12.25 -18.80
C VAL A 64 3.48 13.15 -17.59
N GLN A 65 3.10 12.67 -16.41
CA GLN A 65 3.20 13.43 -15.16
C GLN A 65 3.36 12.52 -13.96
N THR A 66 4.14 12.98 -12.98
CA THR A 66 4.19 12.42 -11.61
C THR A 66 3.89 13.51 -10.60
N LYS A 67 3.19 13.16 -9.53
CA LYS A 67 2.94 14.08 -8.42
C LYS A 67 3.01 13.32 -7.10
N LEU A 68 3.76 13.86 -6.17
CA LEU A 68 3.76 13.39 -4.80
C LEU A 68 2.81 14.26 -3.99
N ILE A 69 1.87 13.63 -3.28
CA ILE A 69 0.86 14.29 -2.45
C ILE A 69 1.12 13.84 -1.01
N GLU A 70 1.58 14.78 -0.20
CA GLU A 70 1.94 14.52 1.19
C GLU A 70 0.73 14.65 2.13
N GLN A 71 0.89 14.17 3.35
CA GLN A 71 -0.18 14.12 4.35
C GLN A 71 -0.88 15.46 4.58
N ASN A 72 -0.14 16.57 4.58
CA ASN A 72 -0.72 17.89 4.82
C ASN A 72 -1.63 18.32 3.67
N GLU A 73 -1.27 17.97 2.42
CA GLU A 73 -2.09 18.25 1.24
C GLU A 73 -3.35 17.37 1.28
N LEU A 74 -3.21 16.08 1.59
CA LEU A 74 -4.34 15.14 1.73
C LEU A 74 -5.32 15.55 2.84
N LYS A 75 -4.83 16.12 3.95
CA LYS A 75 -5.69 16.66 5.02
C LYS A 75 -6.44 17.92 4.59
N ALA A 76 -5.85 18.74 3.72
CA ALA A 76 -6.49 19.94 3.20
C ALA A 76 -7.50 19.59 2.09
N PHE A 77 -7.16 18.62 1.25
CA PHE A 77 -7.99 18.10 0.18
C PHE A 77 -7.65 16.64 -0.07
N GLN A 78 -8.60 15.74 0.15
CA GLN A 78 -8.44 14.29 -0.09
C GLN A 78 -8.46 13.99 -1.58
N GLY A 79 -7.40 14.40 -2.27
CA GLY A 79 -7.33 14.33 -3.71
C GLY A 79 -6.19 15.16 -4.27
N THR A 80 -6.30 15.50 -5.54
CA THR A 80 -5.35 16.38 -6.22
C THR A 80 -5.99 17.08 -7.40
N LYS A 81 -5.39 18.19 -7.81
CA LYS A 81 -5.72 18.86 -9.04
C LYS A 81 -4.57 18.73 -10.02
N LEU A 82 -4.90 18.51 -11.29
CA LEU A 82 -3.95 18.32 -12.37
C LEU A 82 -4.28 19.29 -13.52
N ASN A 83 -3.23 19.74 -14.18
CA ASN A 83 -3.36 20.42 -15.46
C ASN A 83 -3.04 19.41 -16.57
N LEU A 84 -4.09 18.87 -17.20
CA LEU A 84 -3.99 17.89 -18.28
C LEU A 84 -4.67 18.45 -19.53
N GLU A 85 -4.04 18.25 -20.68
CA GLU A 85 -4.65 18.54 -21.96
C GLU A 85 -5.86 17.62 -22.23
N PRO A 86 -6.78 17.99 -23.13
CA PRO A 86 -7.86 17.10 -23.53
C PRO A 86 -7.33 15.78 -24.08
N GLY A 87 -7.88 14.65 -23.62
CA GLY A 87 -7.42 13.32 -24.01
C GLY A 87 -7.71 12.24 -22.99
N ASP A 88 -7.29 11.02 -23.30
CA ASP A 88 -7.43 9.85 -22.44
C ASP A 88 -6.18 9.63 -21.60
N TYR A 89 -6.39 9.36 -20.32
CA TYR A 89 -5.30 9.12 -19.37
C TYR A 89 -5.61 7.93 -18.46
N ARG A 90 -4.54 7.29 -18.04
CA ARG A 90 -4.57 6.31 -16.96
C ARG A 90 -3.94 6.94 -15.73
N ILE A 91 -4.70 7.01 -14.66
CA ILE A 91 -4.25 7.48 -13.35
C ILE A 91 -3.89 6.27 -12.50
N ILE A 92 -2.69 6.28 -11.94
CA ILE A 92 -2.21 5.28 -10.97
C ILE A 92 -1.77 6.03 -9.72
N GLY A 93 -2.35 5.69 -8.57
CA GLY A 93 -1.95 6.18 -7.26
C GLY A 93 -1.38 5.07 -6.42
N ILE A 94 -0.18 5.24 -5.85
CA ILE A 94 0.38 4.32 -4.87
C ILE A 94 0.34 5.00 -3.51
N GLY A 95 -0.57 4.53 -2.65
CA GLY A 95 -0.73 5.01 -1.29
C GLY A 95 0.36 4.45 -0.37
N ASN A 96 0.88 5.31 0.51
CA ASN A 96 1.91 5.01 1.52
C ASN A 96 3.22 4.44 0.94
N SER A 97 3.59 4.85 -0.27
CA SER A 97 4.89 4.55 -0.85
C SER A 97 5.96 5.40 -0.16
N PHE A 98 6.70 4.81 0.77
CA PHE A 98 7.79 5.43 1.51
C PHE A 98 9.15 4.89 1.05
N ASN A 99 10.12 4.79 1.98
CA ASN A 99 11.48 4.34 1.70
C ASN A 99 11.62 2.82 1.46
N LYS A 100 10.56 2.05 1.69
CA LYS A 100 10.50 0.60 1.40
C LYS A 100 9.79 0.30 0.08
N THR A 101 9.58 1.31 -0.76
CA THR A 101 8.87 1.16 -2.03
C THR A 101 9.57 1.95 -3.14
N GLU A 102 9.87 1.27 -4.22
CA GLU A 102 10.39 1.83 -5.46
C GLU A 102 9.50 1.39 -6.62
N VAL A 103 9.33 2.28 -7.61
CA VAL A 103 8.63 1.98 -8.87
C VAL A 103 9.64 1.95 -10.00
N THR A 104 9.69 0.85 -10.72
CA THR A 104 10.65 0.61 -11.80
C THR A 104 9.97 0.60 -13.16
N ASN A 105 10.79 0.76 -14.21
CA ASN A 105 10.39 0.72 -15.62
C ASN A 105 9.34 1.78 -16.02
N LEU A 106 9.31 2.92 -15.34
CA LEU A 106 8.36 4.01 -15.63
C LEU A 106 8.44 4.55 -17.07
N SER A 107 9.54 4.28 -17.80
CA SER A 107 9.70 4.63 -19.20
C SER A 107 9.15 3.58 -20.16
N SER A 108 8.70 2.44 -19.69
CA SER A 108 8.08 1.39 -20.52
C SER A 108 6.75 1.87 -21.08
N THR A 109 6.43 1.47 -22.29
CA THR A 109 5.10 1.61 -22.91
C THR A 109 4.19 0.41 -22.66
N SER A 110 4.65 -0.54 -21.85
CA SER A 110 3.88 -1.71 -21.41
C SER A 110 3.62 -1.61 -19.91
N MET A 111 2.36 -1.39 -19.54
CA MET A 111 1.94 -1.28 -18.12
C MET A 111 2.28 -2.53 -17.30
N SER A 112 2.38 -3.70 -17.94
CA SER A 112 2.75 -4.94 -17.25
C SER A 112 4.21 -5.02 -16.84
N GLU A 113 5.08 -4.18 -17.42
CA GLU A 113 6.50 -4.11 -17.08
C GLU A 113 6.79 -3.12 -15.94
N ILE A 114 5.83 -2.23 -15.63
CA ILE A 114 5.96 -1.28 -14.54
C ILE A 114 5.60 -1.99 -13.23
N GLN A 115 6.56 -2.04 -12.32
CA GLN A 115 6.44 -2.77 -11.06
C GLN A 115 6.72 -1.84 -9.89
N PHE A 116 6.12 -2.10 -8.74
CA PHE A 116 6.55 -1.52 -7.48
C PHE A 116 6.95 -2.62 -6.49
N HIS A 117 8.08 -2.42 -5.81
CA HIS A 117 8.73 -3.41 -4.97
C HIS A 117 9.56 -2.75 -3.86
N HIS A 118 10.09 -3.57 -2.97
CA HIS A 118 11.07 -3.11 -1.99
C HIS A 118 12.44 -2.91 -2.67
N PRO A 119 13.14 -1.74 -2.51
CA PRO A 119 14.43 -1.47 -3.19
C PRO A 119 15.49 -2.56 -2.97
N LYS A 120 15.59 -3.10 -1.74
CA LYS A 120 16.54 -4.16 -1.41
C LYS A 120 16.24 -5.52 -2.05
N ALA A 121 15.07 -5.70 -2.68
CA ALA A 121 14.73 -6.95 -3.35
C ALA A 121 15.65 -7.23 -4.54
N ASP A 122 16.03 -6.20 -5.29
CA ASP A 122 16.93 -6.33 -6.44
C ASP A 122 18.41 -6.46 -6.02
N GLU A 123 18.76 -5.92 -4.86
CA GLU A 123 20.13 -5.91 -4.35
C GLU A 123 20.51 -7.20 -3.60
N GLY A 124 19.57 -8.13 -3.38
CA GLY A 124 19.79 -9.33 -2.56
C GLY A 124 19.97 -9.00 -1.07
N GLY A 125 19.52 -7.83 -0.63
CA GLY A 125 19.62 -7.37 0.74
C GLY A 125 18.53 -7.97 1.66
N LYS A 126 18.71 -7.80 2.98
CA LYS A 126 17.68 -8.19 3.96
C LYS A 126 16.45 -7.28 3.85
N VAL A 127 15.29 -7.88 3.67
CA VAL A 127 13.98 -7.21 3.63
C VAL A 127 13.23 -7.56 4.91
N GLU A 128 12.92 -6.56 5.71
CA GLU A 128 12.20 -6.73 6.98
C GLU A 128 10.67 -6.68 6.80
N GLY A 129 10.21 -6.26 5.64
CA GLY A 129 8.80 -6.09 5.28
C GLY A 129 8.58 -4.88 4.39
N ASN A 130 7.41 -4.78 3.80
CA ASN A 130 7.02 -3.71 2.89
C ASN A 130 6.36 -2.52 3.63
N ASP A 131 6.20 -1.40 2.94
CA ASP A 131 5.27 -0.34 3.35
C ASP A 131 3.83 -0.86 3.35
N SER A 132 2.91 -0.16 4.04
CA SER A 132 1.46 -0.46 4.01
C SER A 132 0.86 0.07 2.71
N LEU A 133 1.07 -0.63 1.61
CA LEU A 133 0.79 -0.15 0.25
C LEU A 133 -0.67 -0.27 -0.14
N TYR A 134 -1.15 0.75 -0.85
CA TYR A 134 -2.47 0.81 -1.48
C TYR A 134 -2.33 1.21 -2.94
N LEU A 135 -3.17 0.66 -3.79
CA LEU A 135 -3.19 0.95 -5.23
C LEU A 135 -4.53 1.55 -5.63
N GLY A 136 -4.50 2.79 -6.12
CA GLY A 136 -5.61 3.46 -6.78
C GLY A 136 -5.42 3.44 -8.30
N GLN A 137 -6.48 3.17 -9.04
CA GLN A 137 -6.41 3.15 -10.50
C GLN A 137 -7.71 3.64 -11.12
N LYS A 138 -7.57 4.53 -12.12
CA LYS A 138 -8.70 5.06 -12.89
C LYS A 138 -8.30 5.37 -14.31
N MET A 139 -9.17 5.04 -15.27
CA MET A 139 -9.12 5.59 -16.63
C MET A 139 -9.99 6.83 -16.68
N ILE A 140 -9.49 7.93 -17.23
CA ILE A 140 -10.20 9.19 -17.35
C ILE A 140 -10.11 9.74 -18.78
N THR A 141 -11.11 10.50 -19.17
CA THR A 141 -11.11 11.24 -20.44
C THR A 141 -11.33 12.71 -20.13
N ILE A 142 -10.32 13.54 -20.35
CA ILE A 142 -10.38 14.99 -20.16
C ILE A 142 -11.05 15.61 -21.39
N PRO A 143 -12.20 16.29 -21.23
CA PRO A 143 -12.90 16.94 -22.32
C PRO A 143 -12.23 18.27 -22.73
N SER A 144 -12.48 18.73 -23.98
CA SER A 144 -11.92 19.98 -24.48
C SER A 144 -12.48 21.23 -23.81
N ASP A 145 -13.75 21.17 -23.36
CA ASP A 145 -14.53 22.37 -23.06
C ASP A 145 -14.99 22.48 -21.60
N TYR A 146 -14.75 21.45 -20.76
CA TYR A 146 -15.25 21.37 -19.38
C TYR A 146 -14.20 21.02 -18.37
N TRP A 147 -14.48 21.39 -17.11
CA TRP A 147 -13.79 20.85 -15.94
C TRP A 147 -14.13 19.37 -15.78
N TYR A 148 -13.14 18.59 -15.38
CA TYR A 148 -13.31 17.18 -15.13
C TYR A 148 -13.13 16.89 -13.64
N GLU A 149 -14.07 16.15 -13.06
CA GLU A 149 -14.00 15.70 -11.67
C GLU A 149 -14.32 14.20 -11.61
N ASP A 150 -13.54 13.44 -10.89
CA ASP A 150 -13.78 12.01 -10.70
C ASP A 150 -13.11 11.50 -9.40
N ASP A 151 -13.47 10.27 -9.01
CA ASP A 151 -12.91 9.59 -7.85
C ASP A 151 -11.97 8.46 -8.28
N VAL A 152 -10.82 8.36 -7.59
CA VAL A 152 -9.86 7.27 -7.75
C VAL A 152 -9.97 6.36 -6.53
N PRO A 153 -10.65 5.21 -6.65
CA PRO A 153 -10.79 4.26 -5.57
C PRO A 153 -9.48 3.49 -5.34
N PHE A 154 -9.07 3.39 -4.08
CA PHE A 154 -7.90 2.62 -3.67
C PHE A 154 -8.28 1.22 -3.18
N ARG A 155 -7.31 0.31 -3.24
CA ARG A 155 -7.38 -1.05 -2.72
C ARG A 155 -6.07 -1.38 -2.00
N SER A 156 -6.12 -2.22 -0.97
CA SER A 156 -4.92 -2.68 -0.28
C SER A 156 -4.06 -3.57 -1.18
N SER A 157 -2.76 -3.33 -1.20
CA SER A 157 -1.74 -4.11 -1.93
C SER A 157 -0.87 -4.95 -1.01
N HIS A 158 -1.17 -4.97 0.29
CA HIS A 158 -0.40 -5.68 1.30
C HIS A 158 -1.29 -6.56 2.19
N LEU A 159 -0.66 -7.49 2.89
CA LEU A 159 -1.21 -8.22 4.04
C LEU A 159 -0.39 -7.83 5.27
N LYS A 160 -1.06 -7.56 6.37
CA LYS A 160 -0.46 -7.28 7.67
C LYS A 160 -0.21 -8.60 8.40
N VAL A 161 0.99 -8.80 8.93
CA VAL A 161 1.33 -10.00 9.71
C VAL A 161 1.79 -9.57 11.09
N SER A 162 1.20 -10.15 12.13
CA SER A 162 1.77 -10.14 13.47
C SER A 162 2.21 -11.55 13.85
N TYR A 163 3.45 -11.66 14.32
CA TYR A 163 4.05 -12.95 14.70
C TYR A 163 4.50 -12.88 16.15
N THR A 164 3.93 -13.71 16.99
CA THR A 164 4.23 -13.78 18.43
C THR A 164 4.76 -15.17 18.77
N VAL A 165 5.88 -15.23 19.47
CA VAL A 165 6.42 -16.47 20.00
C VAL A 165 6.41 -16.40 21.52
N LYS A 166 5.81 -17.40 22.15
CA LYS A 166 5.67 -17.53 23.59
C LYS A 166 6.47 -18.72 24.13
N ASP A 167 6.97 -18.56 25.35
CA ASP A 167 7.57 -19.62 26.17
C ASP A 167 8.74 -20.37 25.50
N TYR A 168 9.43 -19.71 24.54
CA TYR A 168 10.65 -20.26 23.99
C TYR A 168 11.80 -20.12 24.97
N VAL A 169 12.35 -21.26 25.41
CA VAL A 169 13.52 -21.34 26.29
C VAL A 169 14.73 -21.68 25.45
N ASN A 170 15.68 -20.72 25.34
CA ASN A 170 16.93 -20.98 24.64
C ASN A 170 17.77 -21.98 25.46
N PRO A 171 18.08 -23.17 24.94
CA PRO A 171 18.82 -24.20 25.67
C PRO A 171 20.26 -23.81 26.01
N VAL A 172 20.84 -22.81 25.34
CA VAL A 172 22.24 -22.37 25.52
C VAL A 172 22.34 -21.07 26.35
N ALA A 173 21.25 -20.32 26.49
CA ALA A 173 21.26 -18.95 27.05
C ALA A 173 21.05 -18.91 28.58
N ALA A 174 21.48 -19.92 29.32
CA ALA A 174 21.30 -19.95 30.79
C ALA A 174 21.99 -18.79 31.54
N GLU A 175 22.89 -18.01 30.93
CA GLU A 175 23.70 -17.03 31.68
C GLU A 175 23.82 -15.60 31.15
N SER A 176 23.42 -15.21 29.94
CA SER A 176 23.60 -13.80 29.53
C SER A 176 22.80 -13.34 28.30
N SER A 177 21.52 -13.07 28.40
CA SER A 177 20.86 -12.38 27.30
C SER A 177 19.98 -11.21 27.72
N THR A 178 20.63 -10.09 27.93
CA THR A 178 20.00 -8.74 27.93
C THR A 178 19.94 -8.14 26.53
N ARG A 179 20.00 -8.96 25.45
CA ARG A 179 19.92 -8.42 24.08
C ARG A 179 18.47 -8.11 23.73
N ALA A 180 18.21 -6.84 23.44
CA ALA A 180 16.92 -6.35 22.95
C ALA A 180 16.44 -7.10 21.69
N ASP A 181 17.36 -7.66 20.90
CA ASP A 181 17.10 -8.36 19.65
C ASP A 181 16.58 -9.81 19.83
N GLY A 182 16.47 -10.29 21.07
CA GLY A 182 16.02 -11.66 21.37
C GLY A 182 16.92 -12.77 20.82
N PHE A 183 16.51 -14.01 21.06
CA PHE A 183 17.26 -15.22 20.65
C PHE A 183 16.78 -15.78 19.33
N LEU A 184 15.66 -15.29 18.80
CA LEU A 184 14.99 -15.86 17.65
C LEU A 184 15.11 -14.94 16.42
N GLU A 185 15.24 -15.56 15.27
CA GLU A 185 15.14 -14.94 13.96
C GLU A 185 13.94 -15.52 13.23
N LEU A 186 13.16 -14.67 12.59
CA LEU A 186 12.06 -15.07 11.72
C LEU A 186 12.51 -14.91 10.27
N ARG A 187 12.34 -15.96 9.48
CA ARG A 187 12.52 -15.95 8.02
C ARG A 187 11.20 -16.27 7.38
N VAL A 188 10.78 -15.45 6.44
CA VAL A 188 9.55 -15.66 5.65
C VAL A 188 9.96 -15.93 4.22
N LYS A 189 9.85 -17.20 3.81
CA LYS A 189 10.33 -17.70 2.52
C LYS A 189 9.24 -17.66 1.45
N ASN A 190 9.67 -17.77 0.19
CA ASN A 190 8.82 -17.87 -0.98
C ASN A 190 7.92 -16.66 -1.22
N LEU A 191 8.28 -15.50 -0.69
CA LEU A 191 7.57 -14.26 -0.93
C LEU A 191 7.85 -13.75 -2.34
N LEU A 192 6.80 -13.30 -3.02
CA LEU A 192 6.87 -12.56 -4.26
C LEU A 192 7.02 -11.07 -3.93
N PRO A 193 8.18 -10.45 -4.21
CA PRO A 193 8.52 -9.13 -3.67
C PRO A 193 7.95 -7.95 -4.45
N GLN A 194 7.39 -8.21 -5.62
CA GLN A 194 6.92 -7.18 -6.56
C GLN A 194 5.42 -7.23 -6.73
N THR A 195 4.85 -6.12 -7.13
CA THR A 195 3.44 -6.01 -7.52
C THR A 195 3.33 -5.09 -8.74
N ASP A 196 2.55 -5.49 -9.71
CA ASP A 196 2.17 -4.66 -10.84
C ASP A 196 0.87 -3.87 -10.56
N PHE A 197 0.42 -3.11 -11.54
CA PHE A 197 -0.82 -2.35 -11.43
C PHE A 197 -2.11 -3.21 -11.52
N THR A 198 -1.99 -4.53 -11.63
CA THR A 198 -3.13 -5.45 -11.44
C THR A 198 -3.35 -5.85 -9.98
N ASN A 199 -2.47 -5.39 -9.10
CA ASN A 199 -2.47 -5.67 -7.66
C ASN A 199 -2.22 -7.15 -7.32
N LYS A 200 -1.40 -7.81 -8.11
CA LYS A 200 -0.99 -9.20 -7.89
C LYS A 200 0.49 -9.27 -7.62
N ALA A 201 0.86 -9.93 -6.54
CA ALA A 201 2.26 -10.18 -6.23
C ALA A 201 2.91 -11.04 -7.33
N ASN A 202 4.13 -10.67 -7.72
CA ASN A 202 4.91 -11.32 -8.75
C ASN A 202 6.42 -11.20 -8.51
N GLY A 203 7.25 -11.58 -9.48
CA GLY A 203 8.69 -11.52 -9.40
C GLY A 203 9.33 -12.84 -8.96
N GLN A 204 10.64 -12.82 -8.76
CA GLN A 204 11.39 -13.97 -8.26
C GLN A 204 11.16 -14.12 -6.76
N LYS A 205 10.85 -15.34 -6.31
CA LYS A 205 10.66 -15.63 -4.87
C LYS A 205 11.91 -15.30 -4.08
N MET A 206 11.71 -14.68 -2.93
CA MET A 206 12.78 -14.34 -2.00
C MET A 206 12.38 -14.60 -0.54
N THR A 207 13.35 -14.44 0.36
CA THR A 207 13.16 -14.54 1.81
C THR A 207 13.17 -13.14 2.40
N TYR A 208 12.19 -12.85 3.28
CA TYR A 208 12.20 -11.69 4.16
C TYR A 208 12.68 -12.11 5.54
N ASP A 209 13.35 -11.17 6.23
CA ASP A 209 13.88 -11.34 7.58
C ASP A 209 13.25 -10.30 8.53
N PRO A 210 11.96 -10.45 8.90
CA PRO A 210 11.30 -9.50 9.79
C PRO A 210 11.94 -9.46 11.16
N VAL A 211 11.97 -8.27 11.76
CA VAL A 211 12.54 -8.11 13.12
C VAL A 211 11.59 -8.68 14.15
N LEU A 212 12.09 -9.61 14.99
CA LEU A 212 11.44 -10.04 16.20
C LEU A 212 12.06 -9.32 17.40
N THR A 213 11.24 -8.58 18.15
CA THR A 213 11.65 -7.88 19.37
C THR A 213 11.25 -8.70 20.59
N LEU A 214 12.19 -8.93 21.50
CA LEU A 214 11.91 -9.56 22.79
C LEU A 214 11.16 -8.56 23.70
N LYS A 215 10.08 -9.03 24.31
CA LYS A 215 9.33 -8.36 25.38
C LYS A 215 9.63 -9.11 26.70
N PRO A 216 10.69 -8.73 27.43
CA PRO A 216 11.17 -9.52 28.57
C PRO A 216 10.13 -9.71 29.68
N GLU A 217 9.30 -8.68 29.89
CA GLU A 217 8.22 -8.69 30.89
C GLU A 217 7.13 -9.74 30.63
N LYS A 218 7.04 -10.23 29.37
CA LYS A 218 6.07 -11.25 28.95
C LYS A 218 6.74 -12.56 28.56
N GLY A 219 8.08 -12.60 28.42
CA GLY A 219 8.79 -13.73 27.84
C GLY A 219 8.43 -14.01 26.37
N GLU A 220 7.97 -12.98 25.64
CA GLU A 220 7.47 -13.10 24.28
C GLU A 220 8.41 -12.42 23.28
N HIS A 221 8.59 -13.04 22.10
CA HIS A 221 9.12 -12.35 20.93
C HIS A 221 7.95 -11.91 20.04
N TYR A 222 8.03 -10.69 19.52
CA TYR A 222 6.96 -10.10 18.72
C TYR A 222 7.51 -9.40 17.49
N GLY A 223 6.90 -9.65 16.33
CA GLY A 223 7.13 -8.95 15.08
C GLY A 223 5.82 -8.48 14.45
N TYR A 224 5.89 -7.32 13.79
CA TYR A 224 4.79 -6.79 12.98
C TYR A 224 5.37 -6.26 11.69
N PHE A 225 4.87 -6.75 10.56
CA PHE A 225 5.38 -6.39 9.24
C PHE A 225 4.33 -6.62 8.16
N ASN A 226 4.57 -6.05 6.99
CA ASN A 226 3.71 -6.25 5.83
C ASN A 226 4.43 -7.09 4.78
N ILE A 227 3.68 -7.91 4.08
CA ILE A 227 4.08 -8.61 2.87
C ILE A 227 3.19 -8.19 1.71
N MET A 228 3.65 -8.37 0.46
CA MET A 228 2.78 -8.18 -0.70
C MET A 228 1.59 -9.13 -0.62
N ARG A 229 0.53 -8.81 -1.33
CA ARG A 229 -0.71 -9.57 -1.29
C ARG A 229 -0.56 -10.92 -2.00
N HIS A 230 -0.52 -12.00 -1.25
CA HIS A 230 -0.44 -13.36 -1.75
C HIS A 230 -1.80 -14.04 -1.76
N ALA A 231 -1.97 -15.04 -2.65
CA ALA A 231 -3.14 -15.92 -2.65
C ALA A 231 -3.16 -16.82 -1.42
N LYS A 232 -4.35 -17.30 -1.03
CA LYS A 232 -4.55 -18.16 0.15
C LYS A 232 -3.73 -19.46 0.08
N ASP A 233 -3.56 -20.00 -1.11
CA ASP A 233 -2.88 -21.26 -1.40
C ASP A 233 -1.40 -21.08 -1.77
N SER A 234 -0.82 -19.91 -1.44
CA SER A 234 0.59 -19.65 -1.67
C SER A 234 1.48 -20.56 -0.82
N ASP A 235 2.68 -20.84 -1.32
CA ASP A 235 3.71 -21.63 -0.63
C ASP A 235 4.59 -20.80 0.31
N VAL A 236 4.09 -19.68 0.80
CA VAL A 236 4.77 -18.83 1.79
C VAL A 236 4.98 -19.62 3.08
N GLU A 237 6.23 -19.64 3.54
CA GLU A 237 6.67 -20.41 4.71
C GLU A 237 7.33 -19.50 5.74
N PHE A 238 6.93 -19.66 6.99
CA PHE A 238 7.54 -19.00 8.15
C PHE A 238 8.48 -19.97 8.83
N GLU A 239 9.77 -19.65 8.90
CA GLU A 239 10.77 -20.39 9.67
C GLU A 239 11.20 -19.57 10.88
N LEU A 240 11.10 -20.18 12.05
CA LEU A 240 11.66 -19.65 13.28
C LEU A 240 13.01 -20.32 13.55
N VAL A 241 14.05 -19.51 13.69
CA VAL A 241 15.43 -19.97 13.83
C VAL A 241 16.00 -19.51 15.17
N ASP A 242 16.65 -20.41 15.92
CA ASP A 242 17.45 -20.05 17.08
C ASP A 242 18.77 -19.43 16.62
N LYS A 243 19.02 -18.18 17.01
CA LYS A 243 20.24 -17.44 16.61
C LYS A 243 21.54 -18.02 17.19
N ALA A 244 21.45 -18.73 18.29
CA ALA A 244 22.65 -19.29 18.95
C ALA A 244 23.13 -20.57 18.28
N THR A 245 22.17 -21.41 17.86
CA THR A 245 22.48 -22.72 17.24
C THR A 245 22.40 -22.67 15.72
N GLY A 246 21.65 -21.72 15.15
CA GLY A 246 21.29 -21.66 13.72
C GLY A 246 20.25 -22.71 13.31
N GLU A 247 19.66 -23.43 14.26
CA GLU A 247 18.68 -24.46 13.99
C GLU A 247 17.28 -23.87 13.75
N VAL A 248 16.53 -24.46 12.82
CA VAL A 248 15.10 -24.18 12.62
C VAL A 248 14.32 -24.87 13.73
N VAL A 249 13.72 -24.08 14.62
CA VAL A 249 12.97 -24.59 15.78
C VAL A 249 11.48 -24.75 15.50
N HIS A 250 10.98 -24.09 14.47
CA HIS A 250 9.59 -24.24 13.99
C HIS A 250 9.43 -23.79 12.55
N THR A 251 8.54 -24.47 11.80
CA THR A 251 8.15 -24.13 10.44
C THR A 251 6.64 -24.11 10.32
N LEU A 252 6.08 -23.12 9.61
CA LEU A 252 4.66 -22.95 9.38
C LEU A 252 4.39 -22.54 7.93
N LEU A 253 3.61 -23.33 7.20
CA LEU A 253 3.08 -22.93 5.90
C LEU A 253 1.87 -21.99 6.08
N LEU A 254 1.87 -20.86 5.39
CA LEU A 254 0.78 -19.89 5.46
C LEU A 254 -0.55 -20.51 5.00
N ALA A 255 -0.52 -21.30 3.93
CA ALA A 255 -1.72 -21.97 3.41
C ALA A 255 -2.36 -22.91 4.44
N ASP A 256 -1.56 -23.70 5.16
CA ASP A 256 -2.04 -24.60 6.21
C ASP A 256 -2.64 -23.81 7.39
N PHE A 257 -1.97 -22.73 7.80
CA PHE A 257 -2.46 -21.84 8.84
C PHE A 257 -3.81 -21.21 8.46
N LEU A 258 -3.94 -20.67 7.24
CA LEU A 258 -5.20 -20.07 6.76
C LEU A 258 -6.33 -21.10 6.58
N ASN A 259 -6.00 -22.37 6.32
CA ASN A 259 -6.98 -23.45 6.28
C ASN A 259 -7.46 -23.84 7.68
N GLN A 260 -6.55 -23.82 8.66
CA GLN A 260 -6.89 -24.08 10.07
C GLN A 260 -7.73 -22.94 10.69
N PHE A 261 -7.51 -21.69 10.25
CA PHE A 261 -8.17 -20.50 10.76
C PHE A 261 -8.96 -19.76 9.66
N PRO A 262 -10.08 -20.32 9.16
CA PRO A 262 -10.81 -19.78 8.02
C PRO A 262 -11.46 -18.41 8.24
N GLN A 263 -11.55 -17.95 9.49
CA GLN A 263 -11.97 -16.58 9.83
C GLN A 263 -10.98 -15.50 9.36
N ILE A 264 -9.73 -15.88 9.04
CA ILE A 264 -8.74 -15.00 8.42
C ILE A 264 -8.93 -15.09 6.90
N ASP A 265 -9.65 -14.13 6.36
CA ASP A 265 -9.97 -14.07 4.93
C ASP A 265 -9.03 -13.10 4.21
N VAL A 266 -8.00 -13.64 3.54
CA VAL A 266 -7.01 -12.86 2.79
C VAL A 266 -7.57 -12.20 1.52
N SER A 267 -8.82 -12.46 1.14
CA SER A 267 -9.50 -11.74 0.06
C SER A 267 -9.99 -10.35 0.49
N LYS A 268 -10.17 -10.13 1.79
CA LYS A 268 -10.55 -8.82 2.35
C LYS A 268 -9.43 -7.80 2.19
N GLN A 269 -9.78 -6.51 2.26
CA GLN A 269 -8.85 -5.41 2.06
C GLN A 269 -7.95 -5.20 3.28
N GLU A 270 -8.56 -5.08 4.48
CA GLU A 270 -7.84 -4.84 5.74
C GLU A 270 -7.64 -6.15 6.50
N VAL A 271 -6.62 -6.92 6.08
CA VAL A 271 -6.34 -8.23 6.68
C VAL A 271 -5.15 -8.15 7.63
N LEU A 272 -5.36 -8.63 8.84
CA LEU A 272 -4.29 -9.01 9.78
C LEU A 272 -4.22 -10.53 9.86
N ILE A 273 -3.03 -11.09 9.69
CA ILE A 273 -2.69 -12.49 9.89
C ILE A 273 -1.94 -12.61 11.23
N PRO A 274 -2.62 -12.89 12.35
CA PRO A 274 -2.02 -12.92 13.66
C PRO A 274 -1.59 -14.34 14.04
N ILE A 275 -0.33 -14.66 13.87
CA ILE A 275 0.26 -15.96 14.17
C ILE A 275 0.80 -15.95 15.60
N ILE A 276 0.38 -16.89 16.43
CA ILE A 276 0.92 -17.12 17.77
C ILE A 276 1.51 -18.53 17.82
N VAL A 277 2.81 -18.61 18.05
CA VAL A 277 3.56 -19.87 18.26
C VAL A 277 3.91 -19.98 19.72
N GLU A 278 3.42 -21.01 20.40
CA GLU A 278 3.65 -21.25 21.83
C GLU A 278 4.42 -22.56 22.03
N PHE A 279 5.57 -22.48 22.68
CA PHE A 279 6.40 -23.65 23.01
C PHE A 279 5.94 -24.22 24.35
N LYS A 280 5.54 -25.50 24.35
CA LYS A 280 5.08 -26.24 25.56
C LYS A 280 5.98 -27.42 25.81
N ASN A 281 5.94 -27.94 27.03
CA ASN A 281 6.74 -29.11 27.40
C ASN A 281 6.53 -30.36 26.51
N ILE A 282 5.36 -30.43 25.81
CA ILE A 282 4.98 -31.56 24.97
C ILE A 282 4.95 -31.22 23.48
N GLY A 283 5.45 -30.04 23.08
CA GLY A 283 5.50 -29.63 21.65
C GLY A 283 5.16 -28.17 21.42
N VAL A 284 4.99 -27.81 20.15
CA VAL A 284 4.68 -26.46 19.71
C VAL A 284 3.20 -26.38 19.29
N THR A 285 2.51 -25.36 19.73
CA THR A 285 1.13 -25.06 19.29
C THR A 285 1.10 -23.76 18.50
N VAL A 286 0.29 -23.75 17.43
CA VAL A 286 0.03 -22.55 16.63
C VAL A 286 -1.42 -22.15 16.81
N THR A 287 -1.65 -20.89 17.15
CA THR A 287 -2.98 -20.36 17.45
C THR A 287 -3.13 -18.93 16.90
N ILE A 288 -4.32 -18.39 17.10
CA ILE A 288 -4.65 -16.97 16.86
C ILE A 288 -5.09 -16.33 18.17
N PRO A 289 -5.11 -14.99 18.30
CA PRO A 289 -5.58 -14.32 19.51
C PRO A 289 -7.04 -14.67 19.86
N ASP A 290 -7.34 -14.77 21.14
CA ASP A 290 -8.67 -15.14 21.67
C ASP A 290 -9.80 -14.24 21.14
N TRP A 291 -9.54 -12.95 20.93
CA TRP A 291 -10.53 -12.02 20.38
C TRP A 291 -10.95 -12.33 18.93
N MET A 292 -10.17 -13.13 18.18
CA MET A 292 -10.57 -13.64 16.88
C MET A 292 -11.31 -14.97 16.95
N ILE A 293 -11.12 -15.74 18.03
CA ILE A 293 -11.80 -17.03 18.23
C ILE A 293 -13.23 -16.82 18.70
N HIS A 294 -13.40 -15.85 19.58
CA HIS A 294 -14.73 -15.47 20.10
C HIS A 294 -15.22 -14.27 19.30
N ASN A 295 -16.26 -14.46 18.47
CA ASN A 295 -17.08 -13.36 17.97
C ASN A 295 -17.75 -12.70 19.18
N VAL A 296 -17.04 -11.86 19.91
CA VAL A 296 -17.60 -10.98 20.91
C VAL A 296 -18.32 -9.89 20.13
N THR A 297 -19.58 -10.14 19.79
CA THR A 297 -20.49 -9.05 19.43
C THR A 297 -20.53 -8.17 20.69
N PRO A 298 -20.06 -6.91 20.66
CA PRO A 298 -20.19 -6.04 21.82
C PRO A 298 -21.67 -5.96 22.13
N ASP A 299 -22.06 -6.40 23.34
CA ASP A 299 -23.39 -6.18 23.84
C ASP A 299 -23.52 -4.67 24.12
N TYR A 300 -24.00 -3.93 23.16
CA TYR A 300 -24.43 -2.55 23.34
C TYR A 300 -25.72 -2.63 24.13
N GLY A 301 -25.58 -2.76 25.46
CA GLY A 301 -26.68 -2.79 26.39
C GLY A 301 -27.72 -1.77 25.98
N LYS A 302 -28.92 -2.25 25.69
CA LYS A 302 -30.11 -1.43 25.56
C LYS A 302 -30.40 -0.83 26.94
N ASN A 303 -30.02 0.43 27.14
CA ASN A 303 -30.61 1.31 28.16
C ASN A 303 -31.64 2.22 27.50
#